data_845385941bc8c8a22eadb0e5b1443369
#
_entry.id   845385941bc8c8a22eadb0e5b1443369
#
_cell.length_a   1.000
_cell.length_b   1.000
_cell.length_c   1.000
_cell.angle_alpha   90.00
_cell.angle_beta   90.00
_cell.angle_gamma   90.00
#
_symmetry.space_group_name_H-M   'P 1'
#
loop_
_entity.id
_entity.type
_entity.pdbx_description
1 polymer ?
#
loop_
_entity_poly.entity_id
_entity_poly.type
_entity_poly.pdbx_seq_one_letter_code
_entity_poly.pdbx_strand_id
1 'polypeptide(L)'
;TALAGLVEKGAAYVLEEGKVTRYTPVAPEEFCTNKIDRLQEIKQKVLSQLPVLKSDAEGYITIKGELEIINKLKNTVRQAEARIYVSANKRVMELLKSELVDALNRGLKVVIISDKQFTLPQAICYGTEKQNEQIRLIADSQTVVTGDLEDEENSTCLYSCKRNLVDLFKDALKNEIKLIELQKGDNRG
;
A
#
# COMPACT_ATOMS: atom_id res chain seq x y z
N THR A 1 -22.27 -19.38 25.38
CA THR A 1 -22.11 -18.17 26.22
C THR A 1 -21.01 -17.28 25.68
N ALA A 2 -21.04 -15.96 25.93
CA ALA A 2 -20.01 -15.02 25.51
C ALA A 2 -18.60 -15.41 26.02
N LEU A 3 -18.51 -15.93 27.26
CA LEU A 3 -17.25 -16.37 27.84
C LEU A 3 -16.65 -17.58 27.11
N ALA A 4 -17.47 -18.55 26.70
CA ALA A 4 -17.00 -19.67 25.88
C ALA A 4 -16.42 -19.20 24.53
N GLY A 5 -17.05 -18.21 23.90
CA GLY A 5 -16.52 -17.59 22.69
C GLY A 5 -15.19 -16.85 22.87
N LEU A 6 -14.92 -16.29 24.04
CA LEU A 6 -13.61 -15.69 24.35
C LEU A 6 -12.54 -16.76 24.50
N VAL A 7 -12.85 -17.91 25.13
CA VAL A 7 -11.93 -19.04 25.25
C VAL A 7 -11.61 -19.63 23.89
N GLU A 8 -12.62 -19.85 23.05
CA GLU A 8 -12.44 -20.35 21.68
C GLU A 8 -11.55 -19.44 20.84
N LYS A 9 -11.67 -18.12 21.04
CA LYS A 9 -10.81 -17.12 20.39
C LYS A 9 -9.42 -16.99 21.03
N GLY A 10 -9.15 -17.68 22.14
CA GLY A 10 -7.90 -17.60 22.87
C GLY A 10 -7.71 -16.32 23.69
N ALA A 11 -8.82 -15.61 24.00
CA ALA A 11 -8.80 -14.39 24.79
C ALA A 11 -9.02 -14.62 26.30
N ALA A 12 -9.39 -15.84 26.71
CA ALA A 12 -9.56 -16.23 28.08
C ALA A 12 -9.13 -17.70 28.30
N TYR A 13 -8.63 -17.97 29.48
CA TYR A 13 -8.39 -19.33 29.98
C TYR A 13 -9.56 -19.82 30.82
N VAL A 14 -9.76 -21.13 30.87
CA VAL A 14 -10.73 -21.80 31.72
C VAL A 14 -9.99 -22.46 32.87
N LEU A 15 -10.44 -22.19 34.08
CA LEU A 15 -10.00 -22.87 35.28
C LEU A 15 -11.18 -23.66 35.84
N GLU A 16 -11.07 -24.98 35.91
CA GLU A 16 -12.07 -25.87 36.49
C GLU A 16 -11.66 -26.24 37.92
N GLU A 17 -12.39 -25.75 38.90
CA GLU A 17 -12.22 -26.09 40.31
C GLU A 17 -13.45 -26.85 40.82
N GLY A 18 -13.43 -28.16 40.73
CA GLY A 18 -14.53 -29.04 41.11
C GLY A 18 -15.78 -28.80 40.23
N LYS A 19 -16.84 -28.24 40.80
CA LYS A 19 -18.10 -27.90 40.08
C LYS A 19 -18.16 -26.45 39.58
N VAL A 20 -17.12 -25.65 39.82
CA VAL A 20 -17.09 -24.22 39.48
C VAL A 20 -16.14 -24.01 38.31
N THR A 21 -16.64 -23.36 37.25
CA THR A 21 -15.83 -22.91 36.11
C THR A 21 -15.53 -21.43 36.27
N ARG A 22 -14.26 -21.06 36.31
CA ARG A 22 -13.77 -19.68 36.32
C ARG A 22 -13.10 -19.34 35.00
N TYR A 23 -13.16 -18.09 34.61
CA TYR A 23 -12.54 -17.58 33.41
C TYR A 23 -11.53 -16.51 33.77
N THR A 24 -10.32 -16.63 33.25
CA THR A 24 -9.24 -15.65 33.46
C THR A 24 -8.87 -15.05 32.11
N PRO A 25 -8.82 -13.70 31.96
CA PRO A 25 -8.43 -13.08 30.72
C PRO A 25 -6.97 -13.38 30.41
N VAL A 26 -6.67 -13.58 29.11
CA VAL A 26 -5.29 -13.63 28.62
C VAL A 26 -4.76 -12.19 28.55
N ALA A 27 -3.50 -11.97 28.89
CA ALA A 27 -2.87 -10.66 28.76
C ALA A 27 -2.97 -10.17 27.31
N PRO A 28 -3.36 -8.89 27.06
CA PRO A 28 -3.55 -8.39 25.70
C PRO A 28 -2.34 -8.59 24.79
N GLU A 29 -1.13 -8.40 25.33
CA GLU A 29 0.13 -8.59 24.59
C GLU A 29 0.32 -10.04 24.18
N GLU A 30 0.10 -10.99 25.11
CA GLU A 30 0.15 -12.43 24.82
C GLU A 30 -0.89 -12.84 23.79
N PHE A 31 -2.13 -12.35 23.94
CA PHE A 31 -3.19 -12.61 22.98
C PHE A 31 -2.82 -12.13 21.56
N CYS A 32 -2.32 -10.90 21.43
CA CYS A 32 -1.92 -10.33 20.15
C CYS A 32 -0.74 -11.11 19.53
N THR A 33 0.27 -11.43 20.33
CA THR A 33 1.43 -12.22 19.89
C THR A 33 1.00 -13.58 19.35
N ASN A 34 0.19 -14.32 20.09
CA ASN A 34 -0.32 -15.63 19.68
C ASN A 34 -1.13 -15.55 18.37
N LYS A 35 -1.88 -14.45 18.15
CA LYS A 35 -2.62 -14.24 16.89
C LYS A 35 -1.69 -13.97 15.71
N ILE A 36 -0.66 -13.16 15.91
CA ILE A 36 0.33 -12.84 14.89
C ILE A 36 1.10 -14.11 14.50
N ASP A 37 1.56 -14.88 15.46
CA ASP A 37 2.29 -16.13 15.23
C ASP A 37 1.45 -17.13 14.43
N ARG A 38 0.18 -17.30 14.81
CA ARG A 38 -0.74 -18.14 14.06
C ARG A 38 -0.96 -17.67 12.62
N LEU A 39 -1.06 -16.36 12.39
CA LEU A 39 -1.15 -15.80 11.03
C LEU A 39 0.12 -16.02 10.23
N GLN A 40 1.29 -15.95 10.87
CA GLN A 40 2.57 -16.25 10.24
C GLN A 40 2.67 -17.74 9.84
N GLU A 41 2.24 -18.67 10.71
CA GLU A 41 2.17 -20.10 10.38
C GLU A 41 1.26 -20.35 9.18
N ILE A 42 0.05 -19.76 9.18
CA ILE A 42 -0.90 -19.88 8.06
C ILE A 42 -0.26 -19.35 6.78
N LYS A 43 0.40 -18.17 6.84
CA LYS A 43 1.13 -17.59 5.69
C LYS A 43 2.16 -18.57 5.15
N GLN A 44 3.01 -19.16 6.00
CA GLN A 44 4.04 -20.11 5.57
C GLN A 44 3.41 -21.36 4.92
N LYS A 45 2.34 -21.87 5.51
CA LYS A 45 1.62 -23.01 4.95
C LYS A 45 1.02 -22.71 3.58
N VAL A 46 0.40 -21.55 3.43
CA VAL A 46 -0.15 -21.08 2.14
C VAL A 46 0.95 -20.96 1.10
N LEU A 47 2.08 -20.30 1.45
CA LEU A 47 3.21 -20.12 0.53
C LEU A 47 3.86 -21.46 0.11
N SER A 48 3.88 -22.46 0.98
CA SER A 48 4.45 -23.78 0.67
C SER A 48 3.53 -24.66 -0.18
N GLN A 49 2.22 -24.42 -0.14
CA GLN A 49 1.23 -25.25 -0.82
C GLN A 49 0.70 -24.66 -2.13
N LEU A 50 0.75 -23.34 -2.28
CA LEU A 50 0.32 -22.69 -3.51
C LEU A 50 1.45 -22.70 -4.54
N PRO A 51 1.15 -23.06 -5.80
CA PRO A 51 2.11 -22.91 -6.87
C PRO A 51 2.45 -21.41 -7.01
N VAL A 52 3.73 -21.11 -7.25
CA VAL A 52 4.13 -19.75 -7.62
C VAL A 52 3.48 -19.46 -8.97
N LEU A 53 2.32 -18.84 -8.93
CA LEU A 53 1.73 -18.28 -10.13
C LEU A 53 2.70 -17.19 -10.60
N LYS A 54 3.43 -17.46 -11.68
CA LYS A 54 4.03 -16.37 -12.47
C LYS A 54 2.85 -15.52 -12.89
N SER A 55 2.68 -14.38 -12.23
CA SER A 55 1.64 -13.44 -12.61
C SER A 55 2.11 -12.72 -13.88
N ASP A 56 2.14 -13.44 -14.97
CA ASP A 56 1.92 -12.87 -16.28
C ASP A 56 0.45 -12.44 -16.32
N ALA A 57 0.09 -11.51 -15.45
CA ALA A 57 -1.19 -10.83 -15.52
C ALA A 57 -1.15 -10.00 -16.81
N GLU A 58 -1.28 -10.71 -17.94
CA GLU A 58 -1.38 -10.12 -19.28
C GLU A 58 -2.64 -9.27 -19.45
N GLY A 59 -3.21 -8.71 -18.39
CA GLY A 59 -4.48 -8.04 -18.42
C GLY A 59 -4.49 -6.70 -17.66
N TYR A 60 -5.68 -6.17 -17.63
CA TYR A 60 -6.06 -5.04 -16.80
C TYR A 60 -6.84 -5.57 -15.61
N ILE A 61 -6.30 -5.40 -14.41
CA ILE A 61 -6.93 -5.90 -13.18
C ILE A 61 -7.57 -4.71 -12.46
N THR A 62 -8.87 -4.79 -12.22
CA THR A 62 -9.57 -3.80 -11.40
C THR A 62 -9.57 -4.26 -9.94
N ILE A 63 -9.12 -3.38 -9.05
CA ILE A 63 -9.11 -3.57 -7.60
C ILE A 63 -10.13 -2.61 -7.01
N LYS A 64 -10.98 -3.11 -6.11
CA LYS A 64 -12.05 -2.34 -5.47
C LYS A 64 -11.81 -2.25 -3.97
N GLY A 65 -12.21 -1.14 -3.38
CA GLY A 65 -12.09 -0.87 -1.96
C GLY A 65 -10.76 -0.19 -1.57
N GLU A 66 -10.87 0.83 -0.72
CA GLU A 66 -9.73 1.66 -0.31
C GLU A 66 -8.58 0.83 0.28
N LEU A 67 -8.91 -0.09 1.22
CA LEU A 67 -7.91 -0.93 1.88
C LEU A 67 -7.11 -1.77 0.89
N GLU A 68 -7.80 -2.40 -0.08
CA GLU A 68 -7.16 -3.26 -1.08
C GLU A 68 -6.30 -2.45 -2.06
N ILE A 69 -6.74 -1.25 -2.40
CA ILE A 69 -5.97 -0.31 -3.24
C ILE A 69 -4.68 0.10 -2.52
N ILE A 70 -4.79 0.55 -1.25
CA ILE A 70 -3.62 0.93 -0.45
C ILE A 70 -2.67 -0.25 -0.27
N ASN A 71 -3.18 -1.45 0.01
CA ASN A 71 -2.36 -2.66 0.10
C ASN A 71 -1.64 -2.97 -1.22
N LYS A 72 -2.32 -2.80 -2.36
CA LYS A 72 -1.70 -2.99 -3.68
C LYS A 72 -0.61 -1.96 -3.95
N LEU A 73 -0.85 -0.70 -3.64
CA LEU A 73 0.15 0.37 -3.77
C LEU A 73 1.39 0.07 -2.92
N LYS A 74 1.21 -0.26 -1.63
CA LYS A 74 2.30 -0.64 -0.72
C LYS A 74 3.10 -1.82 -1.24
N ASN A 75 2.42 -2.88 -1.68
CA ASN A 75 3.08 -4.06 -2.21
C ASN A 75 3.84 -3.76 -3.51
N THR A 76 3.31 -2.90 -4.38
CA THR A 76 3.98 -2.48 -5.62
C THR A 76 5.26 -1.68 -5.30
N VAL A 77 5.23 -0.79 -4.30
CA VAL A 77 6.41 -0.06 -3.82
C VAL A 77 7.46 -1.00 -3.22
N ARG A 78 7.03 -1.96 -2.39
CA ARG A 78 7.94 -2.95 -1.76
C ARG A 78 8.64 -3.85 -2.77
N GLN A 79 7.95 -4.21 -3.85
CA GLN A 79 8.47 -5.09 -4.91
C GLN A 79 9.33 -4.36 -5.94
N ALA A 80 9.32 -3.04 -5.96
CA ALA A 80 10.13 -2.26 -6.87
C ALA A 80 11.64 -2.46 -6.61
N GLU A 81 12.43 -2.58 -7.68
CA GLU A 81 13.86 -2.88 -7.63
C GLU A 81 14.74 -1.71 -8.11
N ALA A 82 14.21 -0.80 -8.94
CA ALA A 82 15.00 0.26 -9.53
C ALA A 82 14.43 1.66 -9.31
N ARG A 83 13.15 1.87 -9.56
CA ARG A 83 12.56 3.21 -9.55
C ARG A 83 11.06 3.24 -9.30
N ILE A 84 10.62 4.30 -8.64
CA ILE A 84 9.21 4.56 -8.36
C ILE A 84 8.89 5.98 -8.82
N TYR A 85 7.78 6.12 -9.53
CA TYR A 85 7.14 7.40 -9.83
C TYR A 85 5.73 7.35 -9.24
N VAL A 86 5.39 8.28 -8.36
CA VAL A 86 4.08 8.33 -7.73
C VAL A 86 3.53 9.75 -7.76
N SER A 87 2.26 9.87 -8.18
CA SER A 87 1.47 11.10 -8.13
C SER A 87 0.19 10.81 -7.36
N ALA A 88 0.00 11.48 -6.24
CA ALA A 88 -1.20 11.37 -5.39
C ALA A 88 -1.26 12.55 -4.41
N ASN A 89 -2.42 12.72 -3.76
CA ASN A 89 -2.60 13.72 -2.73
C ASN A 89 -1.80 13.38 -1.45
N LYS A 90 -1.68 14.35 -0.55
CA LYS A 90 -0.94 14.23 0.72
C LYS A 90 -1.41 13.05 1.57
N ARG A 91 -2.75 12.80 1.63
CA ARG A 91 -3.32 11.68 2.43
C ARG A 91 -2.74 10.34 1.98
N VAL A 92 -2.75 10.07 0.69
CA VAL A 92 -2.21 8.82 0.12
C VAL A 92 -0.70 8.74 0.32
N MET A 93 0.03 9.85 0.16
CA MET A 93 1.47 9.90 0.39
C MET A 93 1.86 9.58 1.83
N GLU A 94 1.10 10.07 2.82
CA GLU A 94 1.35 9.73 4.24
C GLU A 94 1.09 8.23 4.51
N LEU A 95 0.09 7.61 3.85
CA LEU A 95 -0.17 6.18 3.95
C LEU A 95 0.92 5.31 3.33
N LEU A 96 1.65 5.84 2.32
CA LEU A 96 2.74 5.14 1.64
C LEU A 96 4.13 5.50 2.17
N LYS A 97 4.22 6.44 3.10
CA LYS A 97 5.48 7.05 3.53
C LYS A 97 6.51 6.03 4.02
N SER A 98 6.09 5.04 4.80
CA SER A 98 6.99 4.00 5.31
C SER A 98 7.62 3.17 4.18
N GLU A 99 6.81 2.79 3.19
CA GLU A 99 7.26 2.02 2.05
C GLU A 99 8.15 2.84 1.10
N LEU A 100 7.87 4.14 0.95
CA LEU A 100 8.70 5.04 0.14
C LEU A 100 10.06 5.30 0.80
N VAL A 101 10.10 5.46 2.14
CA VAL A 101 11.36 5.56 2.90
C VAL A 101 12.18 4.28 2.76
N ASP A 102 11.54 3.12 2.89
CA ASP A 102 12.22 1.83 2.70
C ASP A 102 12.78 1.69 1.28
N ALA A 103 12.02 2.10 0.27
CA ALA A 103 12.50 2.11 -1.12
C ALA A 103 13.73 3.01 -1.30
N LEU A 104 13.75 4.20 -0.70
CA LEU A 104 14.93 5.09 -0.70
C LEU A 104 16.13 4.44 0.01
N ASN A 105 15.91 3.79 1.16
CA ASN A 105 16.96 3.07 1.88
C ASN A 105 17.54 1.89 1.08
N ARG A 106 16.73 1.28 0.21
CA ARG A 106 17.18 0.27 -0.77
C ARG A 106 17.94 0.88 -1.98
N GLY A 107 18.05 2.21 -2.05
CA GLY A 107 18.75 2.91 -3.13
C GLY A 107 17.91 3.15 -4.39
N LEU A 108 16.59 2.99 -4.34
CA LEU A 108 15.73 3.22 -5.49
C LEU A 108 15.57 4.71 -5.78
N LYS A 109 15.44 5.05 -7.07
CA LYS A 109 15.03 6.40 -7.47
C LYS A 109 13.54 6.59 -7.19
N VAL A 110 13.19 7.51 -6.28
CA VAL A 110 11.80 7.84 -5.95
C VAL A 110 11.48 9.26 -6.41
N VAL A 111 10.46 9.38 -7.27
CA VAL A 111 9.94 10.65 -7.79
C VAL A 111 8.49 10.80 -7.34
N ILE A 112 8.20 11.91 -6.68
CA ILE A 112 6.91 12.20 -6.06
C ILE A 112 6.33 13.46 -6.67
N ILE A 113 5.06 13.40 -7.10
CA ILE A 113 4.24 14.55 -7.44
C ILE A 113 3.09 14.59 -6.43
N SER A 114 3.04 15.63 -5.60
CA SER A 114 2.02 15.74 -4.54
C SER A 114 1.77 17.19 -4.16
N ASP A 115 0.93 17.39 -3.15
CA ASP A 115 0.72 18.71 -2.57
C ASP A 115 2.05 19.36 -2.15
N LYS A 116 2.19 20.67 -2.31
CA LYS A 116 3.41 21.42 -1.96
C LYS A 116 3.89 21.18 -0.51
N GLN A 117 2.99 20.77 0.36
CA GLN A 117 3.28 20.52 1.78
C GLN A 117 3.91 19.14 2.05
N PHE A 118 3.85 18.22 1.08
CA PHE A 118 4.46 16.90 1.24
C PHE A 118 5.88 16.91 0.70
N THR A 119 6.82 16.56 1.55
CA THR A 119 8.23 16.40 1.20
C THR A 119 8.78 15.13 1.82
N LEU A 120 9.65 14.45 1.12
CA LEU A 120 10.36 13.27 1.60
C LEU A 120 11.85 13.46 1.33
N PRO A 121 12.71 13.44 2.38
CA PRO A 121 14.16 13.54 2.19
C PRO A 121 14.67 12.48 1.22
N GLN A 122 15.65 12.86 0.38
CA GLN A 122 16.25 12.01 -0.66
C GLN A 122 15.35 11.66 -1.86
N ALA A 123 14.04 11.90 -1.81
CA ALA A 123 13.17 11.78 -2.97
C ALA A 123 13.20 13.06 -3.82
N ILE A 124 12.92 12.93 -5.11
CA ILE A 124 12.69 14.05 -6.01
C ILE A 124 11.22 14.43 -5.90
N CYS A 125 10.93 15.56 -5.24
CA CYS A 125 9.56 16.00 -4.98
C CYS A 125 9.16 17.18 -5.85
N TYR A 126 8.03 17.06 -6.53
CA TYR A 126 7.36 18.09 -7.31
C TYR A 126 6.05 18.48 -6.62
N GLY A 127 5.97 19.71 -6.13
CA GLY A 127 4.76 20.24 -5.50
C GLY A 127 3.79 20.81 -6.53
N THR A 128 2.53 20.40 -6.47
CA THR A 128 1.41 20.91 -7.27
C THR A 128 0.32 21.50 -6.39
N GLU A 129 -0.47 22.42 -6.93
CA GLU A 129 -1.67 22.97 -6.27
C GLU A 129 -2.92 22.14 -6.59
N LYS A 130 -2.84 21.23 -7.55
CA LYS A 130 -3.95 20.36 -7.91
C LYS A 130 -4.15 19.32 -6.82
N GLN A 131 -5.20 19.47 -6.02
CA GLN A 131 -5.75 18.43 -5.18
C GLN A 131 -6.49 17.45 -6.09
N ASN A 132 -5.79 16.42 -6.57
CA ASN A 132 -6.39 15.33 -7.31
C ASN A 132 -6.50 14.12 -6.37
N GLU A 133 -7.68 13.56 -6.23
CA GLU A 133 -7.89 12.27 -5.58
C GLU A 133 -7.30 11.11 -6.40
N GLN A 134 -6.90 11.42 -7.64
CA GLN A 134 -6.33 10.47 -8.56
C GLN A 134 -4.94 9.99 -8.10
N ILE A 135 -4.78 8.68 -8.12
CA ILE A 135 -3.52 8.00 -7.84
C ILE A 135 -2.91 7.51 -9.14
N ARG A 136 -1.62 7.75 -9.30
CA ARG A 136 -0.82 7.20 -10.39
C ARG A 136 0.52 6.73 -9.82
N LEU A 137 0.78 5.44 -9.85
CA LEU A 137 2.04 4.84 -9.41
C LEU A 137 2.62 4.00 -10.55
N ILE A 138 3.89 4.21 -10.85
CA ILE A 138 4.66 3.40 -11.79
C ILE A 138 5.87 2.84 -11.07
N ALA A 139 6.03 1.52 -11.08
CA ALA A 139 7.22 0.83 -10.57
C ALA A 139 8.03 0.24 -11.71
N ASP A 140 9.34 0.49 -11.69
CA ASP A 140 10.37 -0.05 -12.60
C ASP A 140 10.09 0.14 -14.09
N SER A 141 9.19 1.04 -14.45
CA SER A 141 8.69 1.19 -15.83
C SER A 141 8.06 -0.08 -16.40
N GLN A 142 7.56 -0.96 -15.54
CA GLN A 142 6.95 -2.24 -15.89
C GLN A 142 5.52 -2.38 -15.36
N THR A 143 5.20 -1.71 -14.27
CA THR A 143 3.92 -1.85 -13.58
C THR A 143 3.28 -0.49 -13.37
N VAL A 144 1.98 -0.38 -13.59
CA VAL A 144 1.18 0.80 -13.27
C VAL A 144 0.01 0.44 -12.37
N VAL A 145 -0.23 1.30 -11.38
CA VAL A 145 -1.44 1.31 -10.55
C VAL A 145 -2.03 2.71 -10.65
N THR A 146 -3.28 2.81 -11.08
CA THR A 146 -3.97 4.10 -11.25
C THR A 146 -5.43 3.98 -10.87
N GLY A 147 -5.99 5.01 -10.26
CA GLY A 147 -7.39 5.06 -9.83
C GLY A 147 -7.66 6.23 -8.91
N ASP A 148 -8.80 6.20 -8.28
CA ASP A 148 -9.28 7.23 -7.39
C ASP A 148 -9.62 6.64 -6.02
N LEU A 149 -9.33 7.38 -4.94
CA LEU A 149 -9.77 7.05 -3.58
C LEU A 149 -10.86 8.04 -3.16
N GLU A 150 -12.10 7.71 -3.44
CA GLU A 150 -13.26 8.53 -3.07
C GLU A 150 -13.75 8.16 -1.66
N ASP A 151 -14.34 6.97 -1.54
CA ASP A 151 -14.81 6.38 -0.28
C ASP A 151 -14.57 4.87 -0.27
N GLU A 152 -14.89 4.19 0.86
CA GLU A 152 -14.61 2.76 1.02
C GLU A 152 -15.26 1.87 -0.04
N GLU A 153 -16.46 2.23 -0.54
CA GLU A 153 -17.25 1.39 -1.46
C GLU A 153 -17.00 1.74 -2.94
N ASN A 154 -16.75 3.02 -3.26
CA ASN A 154 -16.62 3.51 -4.63
C ASN A 154 -15.19 3.56 -5.14
N SER A 155 -14.21 3.47 -4.24
CA SER A 155 -12.80 3.50 -4.61
C SER A 155 -12.44 2.34 -5.53
N THR A 156 -11.88 2.67 -6.69
CA THR A 156 -11.43 1.69 -7.68
C THR A 156 -10.07 2.05 -8.24
N CYS A 157 -9.25 1.05 -8.51
CA CYS A 157 -8.02 1.26 -9.26
C CYS A 157 -7.77 0.17 -10.28
N LEU A 158 -7.01 0.53 -11.29
CA LEU A 158 -6.53 -0.35 -12.35
C LEU A 158 -5.07 -0.69 -12.08
N TYR A 159 -4.75 -1.98 -12.11
CA TYR A 159 -3.39 -2.52 -12.07
C TYR A 159 -3.07 -3.19 -13.39
N SER A 160 -1.91 -2.92 -13.98
CA SER A 160 -1.48 -3.58 -15.20
C SER A 160 0.03 -3.54 -15.38
N CYS A 161 0.55 -4.59 -16.05
CA CYS A 161 1.92 -4.66 -16.57
C CYS A 161 1.96 -4.47 -18.10
N LYS A 162 0.84 -4.11 -18.74
CA LYS A 162 0.79 -3.87 -20.17
C LYS A 162 1.61 -2.65 -20.56
N ARG A 163 2.55 -2.84 -21.47
CA ARG A 163 3.51 -1.81 -21.88
C ARG A 163 2.84 -0.53 -22.39
N ASN A 164 1.78 -0.67 -23.20
CA ASN A 164 1.04 0.49 -23.71
C ASN A 164 0.49 1.39 -22.60
N LEU A 165 -0.03 0.78 -21.51
CA LEU A 165 -0.54 1.54 -20.37
C LEU A 165 0.60 2.17 -19.56
N VAL A 166 1.66 1.41 -19.32
CA VAL A 166 2.84 1.92 -18.61
C VAL A 166 3.45 3.11 -19.35
N ASP A 167 3.63 3.02 -20.68
CA ASP A 167 4.20 4.09 -21.49
C ASP A 167 3.28 5.33 -21.50
N LEU A 168 1.96 5.15 -21.60
CA LEU A 168 0.98 6.24 -21.50
C LEU A 168 1.11 7.02 -20.17
N PHE A 169 1.17 6.31 -19.04
CA PHE A 169 1.31 6.97 -17.74
C PHE A 169 2.68 7.56 -17.50
N LYS A 170 3.74 6.98 -18.05
CA LYS A 170 5.08 7.59 -18.03
C LYS A 170 5.10 8.93 -18.76
N ASP A 171 4.50 9.00 -19.95
CA ASP A 171 4.43 10.23 -20.72
C ASP A 171 3.54 11.27 -20.01
N ALA A 172 2.42 10.85 -19.42
CA ALA A 172 1.58 11.75 -18.63
C ALA A 172 2.34 12.35 -17.44
N LEU A 173 3.02 11.54 -16.62
CA LEU A 173 3.80 12.04 -15.47
C LEU A 173 4.99 12.90 -15.92
N LYS A 174 5.67 12.55 -16.99
CA LYS A 174 6.76 13.36 -17.57
C LYS A 174 6.29 14.73 -18.02
N ASN A 175 5.12 14.80 -18.65
CA ASN A 175 4.53 16.07 -19.08
C ASN A 175 4.07 16.91 -17.88
N GLU A 176 3.50 16.29 -16.86
CA GLU A 176 3.12 16.96 -15.60
C GLU A 176 4.34 17.57 -14.90
N ILE A 177 5.44 16.83 -14.79
CA ILE A 177 6.71 17.33 -14.24
C ILE A 177 7.20 18.54 -15.01
N LYS A 178 7.21 18.49 -16.36
CA LYS A 178 7.63 19.61 -17.19
C LYS A 178 6.77 20.85 -16.97
N LEU A 179 5.46 20.69 -16.85
CA LEU A 179 4.54 21.81 -16.56
C LEU A 179 4.84 22.44 -15.20
N ILE A 180 5.08 21.62 -14.16
CA ILE A 180 5.45 22.12 -12.83
C ILE A 180 6.78 22.88 -12.87
N GLU A 181 7.77 22.41 -13.63
CA GLU A 181 9.08 23.07 -13.78
C GLU A 181 8.96 24.42 -14.52
N LEU A 182 8.16 24.47 -15.58
CA LEU A 182 7.89 25.73 -16.31
C LEU A 182 7.22 26.77 -15.41
N GLN A 183 6.19 26.38 -14.65
CA GLN A 183 5.51 27.26 -13.71
C GLN A 183 6.43 27.80 -12.60
N LYS A 184 7.44 27.03 -12.19
CA LYS A 184 8.46 27.50 -11.24
C LYS A 184 9.44 28.48 -11.86
N GLY A 185 9.68 28.40 -13.17
CA GLY A 185 10.53 29.31 -13.92
C GLY A 185 9.90 30.70 -14.08
N ASP A 186 8.61 30.72 -14.41
CA ASP A 186 7.86 32.00 -14.63
C ASP A 186 7.66 32.81 -13.34
N ASN A 187 7.67 32.19 -12.17
CA ASN A 187 7.56 32.88 -10.87
C ASN A 187 8.89 33.44 -10.34
N ARG A 188 9.99 33.37 -11.12
CA ARG A 188 11.30 33.89 -10.76
C ARG A 188 11.74 35.10 -11.63
N GLY A 189 10.83 35.60 -12.49
CA GLY A 189 11.03 36.80 -13.31
C GLY A 189 10.56 38.09 -12.64
#